data_35fe62a7fc8d197e258796304bc847e3
#
_entry.id   35fe62a7fc8d197e258796304bc847e3
#
_cell.length_a   1.000
_cell.length_b   1.000
_cell.length_c   1.000
_cell.angle_alpha   90.00
_cell.angle_beta   90.00
_cell.angle_gamma   90.00
#
_symmetry.space_group_name_H-M   'P 1'
#
loop_
_entity.id
_entity.type
_entity.pdbx_description
1 polymer ?
#
loop_
_entity_poly.entity_id
_entity_poly.type
_entity_poly.pdbx_seq_one_letter_code
_entity_poly.pdbx_strand_id
1 'polypeptide(L)'
;MKKADITGAKYFLPPYEWYNDSIAAWTNAMNLQLINFTPGTLSNADYTFPELNNYRDSKQIYQSILNVENQKGLNGFILLLHFGTDPRRKDKFYMQLNDLIVLLKQKGYTFKRIDELLR
;
A
#
# COMPACT_ATOMS: atom_id res chain seq x y z
N MET A 1 -22.28 -0.31 -5.81
CA MET A 1 -21.56 0.53 -6.78
C MET A 1 -22.48 1.39 -7.64
N LYS A 2 -23.65 0.90 -8.04
CA LYS A 2 -24.62 1.72 -8.78
C LYS A 2 -25.05 3.01 -8.06
N LYS A 3 -25.10 3.00 -6.72
CA LYS A 3 -25.44 4.20 -5.91
C LYS A 3 -24.37 5.29 -5.91
N ALA A 4 -23.13 4.95 -6.32
CA ALA A 4 -22.00 5.87 -6.36
C ALA A 4 -21.57 6.22 -7.81
N ASP A 5 -22.44 5.88 -8.78
CA ASP A 5 -22.20 6.11 -10.22
C ASP A 5 -20.86 5.52 -10.72
N ILE A 6 -20.43 4.42 -10.09
CA ILE A 6 -19.20 3.72 -10.45
C ILE A 6 -19.53 2.60 -11.44
N THR A 7 -19.05 2.71 -12.65
CA THR A 7 -19.10 1.65 -13.65
C THR A 7 -18.11 0.55 -13.26
N GLY A 8 -18.58 -0.58 -12.82
CA GLY A 8 -17.85 -1.82 -12.54
C GLY A 8 -16.40 -1.71 -11.98
N ALA A 9 -16.07 -2.45 -10.96
CA ALA A 9 -14.69 -2.56 -10.49
C ALA A 9 -13.85 -3.35 -11.51
N LYS A 10 -12.59 -2.97 -11.67
CA LYS A 10 -11.61 -3.72 -12.49
C LYS A 10 -10.59 -4.45 -11.60
N TYR A 11 -10.36 -3.95 -10.42
CA TYR A 11 -9.32 -4.42 -9.51
C TYR A 11 -9.92 -4.88 -8.19
N PHE A 12 -9.29 -5.87 -7.59
CA PHE A 12 -9.67 -6.42 -6.29
C PHE A 12 -8.44 -6.53 -5.41
N LEU A 13 -8.47 -5.83 -4.27
CA LEU A 13 -7.51 -6.00 -3.19
C LEU A 13 -8.17 -6.88 -2.12
N PRO A 14 -7.62 -8.07 -1.83
CA PRO A 14 -8.26 -8.96 -0.87
C PRO A 14 -8.21 -8.39 0.56
N PRO A 15 -9.25 -8.64 1.38
CA PRO A 15 -9.23 -8.25 2.79
C PRO A 15 -7.98 -8.79 3.49
N TYR A 16 -7.37 -7.96 4.32
CA TYR A 16 -6.10 -8.26 5.03
C TYR A 16 -4.95 -8.65 4.09
N GLU A 17 -5.05 -8.32 2.80
CA GLU A 17 -4.05 -8.65 1.76
C GLU A 17 -3.79 -10.16 1.62
N TRP A 18 -4.69 -10.99 2.15
CA TRP A 18 -4.56 -12.43 2.11
C TRP A 18 -5.36 -13.05 0.97
N TYR A 19 -4.73 -13.96 0.24
CA TYR A 19 -5.38 -14.72 -0.82
C TYR A 19 -4.74 -16.10 -0.99
N ASN A 20 -5.46 -16.98 -1.67
CA ASN A 20 -4.99 -18.30 -2.08
C ASN A 20 -5.39 -18.55 -3.54
N ASP A 21 -5.05 -19.71 -4.06
CA ASP A 21 -5.33 -20.07 -5.45
C ASP A 21 -6.83 -20.02 -5.78
N SER A 22 -7.69 -20.41 -4.86
CA SER A 22 -9.15 -20.33 -5.04
C SER A 22 -9.64 -18.91 -5.18
N ILE A 23 -9.17 -18.01 -4.30
CA ILE A 23 -9.53 -16.58 -4.37
C ILE A 23 -9.01 -15.96 -5.68
N ALA A 24 -7.79 -16.30 -6.09
CA ALA A 24 -7.22 -15.82 -7.35
C ALA A 24 -8.06 -16.30 -8.55
N ALA A 25 -8.45 -17.58 -8.57
CA ALA A 25 -9.28 -18.14 -9.63
C ALA A 25 -10.67 -17.48 -9.68
N TRP A 26 -11.32 -17.29 -8.52
CA TRP A 26 -12.64 -16.62 -8.46
C TRP A 26 -12.57 -15.15 -8.90
N THR A 27 -11.52 -14.46 -8.50
CA THR A 27 -11.29 -13.06 -8.92
C THR A 27 -11.18 -12.98 -10.44
N ASN A 28 -10.41 -13.88 -11.05
CA ASN A 28 -10.26 -13.95 -12.50
C ASN A 28 -11.59 -14.32 -13.19
N ALA A 29 -12.35 -15.26 -12.63
CA ALA A 29 -13.65 -15.65 -13.16
C ALA A 29 -14.68 -14.50 -13.17
N MET A 30 -14.52 -13.53 -12.27
CA MET A 30 -15.33 -12.31 -12.23
C MET A 30 -14.78 -11.19 -13.12
N ASN A 31 -13.79 -11.45 -13.93
CA ASN A 31 -13.07 -10.46 -14.75
C ASN A 31 -12.46 -9.31 -13.92
N LEU A 32 -12.02 -9.64 -12.71
CA LEU A 32 -11.30 -8.71 -11.86
C LEU A 32 -9.82 -9.08 -11.83
N GLN A 33 -8.96 -8.06 -11.79
CA GLN A 33 -7.54 -8.24 -11.56
C GLN A 33 -7.26 -8.16 -10.06
N LEU A 34 -6.72 -9.25 -9.49
CA LEU A 34 -6.27 -9.25 -8.11
C LEU A 34 -4.99 -8.41 -8.01
N ILE A 35 -4.98 -7.47 -7.06
CA ILE A 35 -3.81 -6.62 -6.80
C ILE A 35 -3.37 -6.79 -5.34
N ASN A 36 -2.11 -6.51 -5.09
CA ASN A 36 -1.57 -6.47 -3.74
C ASN A 36 -0.40 -5.47 -3.70
N PHE A 37 0.03 -5.13 -2.49
CA PHE A 37 1.19 -4.26 -2.33
C PHE A 37 2.48 -4.97 -2.75
N THR A 38 3.48 -4.18 -3.11
CA THR A 38 4.81 -4.72 -3.41
C THR A 38 5.56 -4.99 -2.11
N PRO A 39 6.04 -6.23 -1.87
CA PRO A 39 6.80 -6.54 -0.67
C PRO A 39 8.19 -5.91 -0.68
N GLY A 40 8.79 -5.76 0.49
CA GLY A 40 10.17 -5.27 0.66
C GLY A 40 10.30 -4.06 1.57
N THR A 41 9.24 -3.28 1.77
CA THR A 41 9.19 -2.21 2.77
C THR A 41 8.36 -2.63 3.98
N LEU A 42 8.40 -1.83 5.03
CA LEU A 42 7.56 -2.01 6.21
C LEU A 42 6.26 -1.19 6.14
N SER A 43 5.91 -0.63 4.99
CA SER A 43 4.78 0.29 4.85
C SER A 43 3.47 -0.31 5.36
N ASN A 44 3.23 -1.58 5.08
CA ASN A 44 2.03 -2.30 5.51
C ASN A 44 1.95 -2.52 7.03
N ALA A 45 3.01 -2.24 7.79
CA ALA A 45 3.02 -2.35 9.26
C ALA A 45 2.52 -1.07 9.96
N ASP A 46 2.08 -0.06 9.23
CA ASP A 46 1.62 1.22 9.76
C ASP A 46 0.32 1.14 10.58
N TYR A 47 -0.36 -0.01 10.57
CA TYR A 47 -1.51 -0.28 11.43
C TYR A 47 -1.11 -0.80 12.82
N THR A 48 0.13 -1.25 13.01
CA THR A 48 0.60 -1.85 14.27
C THR A 48 0.71 -0.80 15.39
N PHE A 49 0.66 -1.24 16.64
CA PHE A 49 0.76 -0.36 17.80
C PHE A 49 1.72 -0.97 18.84
N PRO A 50 2.22 -0.16 19.82
CA PRO A 50 3.38 -0.55 20.66
C PRO A 50 3.27 -1.89 21.40
N GLU A 51 2.06 -2.33 21.74
CA GLU A 51 1.85 -3.59 22.45
C GLU A 51 1.98 -4.84 21.56
N LEU A 52 2.05 -4.67 20.24
CA LEU A 52 2.22 -5.78 19.31
C LEU A 52 3.70 -6.12 19.12
N ASN A 53 4.02 -7.43 19.04
CA ASN A 53 5.39 -7.91 18.82
C ASN A 53 5.96 -7.46 17.46
N ASN A 54 5.09 -7.25 16.49
CA ASN A 54 5.46 -6.80 15.14
C ASN A 54 5.36 -5.29 14.96
N TYR A 55 5.27 -4.54 16.04
CA TYR A 55 5.19 -3.07 15.98
C TYR A 55 6.37 -2.47 15.22
N ARG A 56 6.04 -1.52 14.35
CA ARG A 56 7.03 -0.69 13.65
C ARG A 56 6.59 0.76 13.76
N ASP A 57 7.47 1.61 14.29
CA ASP A 57 7.19 3.03 14.34
C ASP A 57 7.32 3.70 12.97
N SER A 58 6.81 4.92 12.85
CA SER A 58 6.78 5.62 11.56
C SER A 58 8.18 5.93 11.03
N LYS A 59 9.17 6.13 11.90
CA LYS A 59 10.55 6.34 11.51
C LYS A 59 11.15 5.09 10.88
N GLN A 60 10.91 3.92 11.48
CA GLN A 60 11.35 2.64 10.93
C GLN A 60 10.71 2.37 9.56
N ILE A 61 9.41 2.63 9.44
CA ILE A 61 8.69 2.48 8.17
C ILE A 61 9.27 3.40 7.09
N TYR A 62 9.43 4.68 7.40
CA TYR A 62 10.00 5.68 6.50
C TYR A 62 11.40 5.25 6.03
N GLN A 63 12.26 4.85 6.97
CA GLN A 63 13.63 4.41 6.65
C GLN A 63 13.63 3.16 5.78
N SER A 64 12.70 2.21 6.00
CA SER A 64 12.60 1.01 5.18
C SER A 64 12.28 1.33 3.71
N ILE A 65 11.41 2.32 3.49
CA ILE A 65 11.08 2.78 2.13
C ILE A 65 12.30 3.39 1.46
N LEU A 66 13.03 4.26 2.16
CA LEU A 66 14.24 4.87 1.62
C LEU A 66 15.34 3.85 1.36
N ASN A 67 15.48 2.83 2.21
CA ASN A 67 16.45 1.76 2.01
C ASN A 67 16.18 0.99 0.71
N VAL A 68 14.92 0.62 0.45
CA VAL A 68 14.54 -0.05 -0.80
C VAL A 68 14.79 0.87 -2.00
N GLU A 69 14.43 2.15 -1.87
CA GLU A 69 14.67 3.13 -2.93
C GLU A 69 16.16 3.24 -3.27
N ASN A 70 17.02 3.30 -2.27
CA ASN A 70 18.48 3.37 -2.48
C ASN A 70 19.08 2.10 -3.09
N GLN A 71 18.52 0.93 -2.76
CA GLN A 71 19.04 -0.35 -3.21
C GLN A 71 18.63 -0.70 -4.65
N LYS A 72 17.34 -0.52 -4.96
CA LYS A 72 16.78 -0.98 -6.24
C LYS A 72 15.79 -0.04 -6.89
N GLY A 73 15.47 1.09 -6.23
CA GLY A 73 14.44 2.01 -6.68
C GLY A 73 13.02 1.53 -6.37
N LEU A 74 12.07 2.41 -6.59
CA LEU A 74 10.64 2.19 -6.33
C LEU A 74 9.80 2.26 -7.62
N ASN A 75 10.40 2.13 -8.79
CA ASN A 75 9.64 2.18 -10.04
C ASN A 75 8.64 1.03 -10.12
N GLY A 76 7.36 1.35 -10.36
CA GLY A 76 6.28 0.36 -10.37
C GLY A 76 5.87 -0.18 -9.01
N PHE A 77 6.39 0.39 -7.91
CA PHE A 77 6.15 -0.09 -6.55
C PHE A 77 4.78 0.35 -6.05
N ILE A 78 4.04 -0.56 -5.42
CA ILE A 78 2.76 -0.28 -4.77
C ILE A 78 2.97 -0.30 -3.26
N LEU A 79 2.88 0.86 -2.62
CA LEU A 79 2.95 1.00 -1.17
C LEU A 79 1.55 0.87 -0.56
N LEU A 80 1.40 0.01 0.43
CA LEU A 80 0.17 -0.11 1.22
C LEU A 80 0.30 0.72 2.50
N LEU A 81 -0.67 1.58 2.75
CA LEU A 81 -0.76 2.43 3.93
C LEU A 81 -2.21 2.44 4.45
N HIS A 82 -2.39 2.74 5.73
CA HIS A 82 -3.70 2.80 6.38
C HIS A 82 -3.93 4.16 7.03
N PHE A 83 -5.14 4.71 6.87
CA PHE A 83 -5.56 5.92 7.58
C PHE A 83 -6.29 5.62 8.88
N GLY A 84 -7.20 4.64 8.85
CA GLY A 84 -8.02 4.23 10.00
C GLY A 84 -7.32 3.21 10.89
N THR A 85 -6.25 3.61 11.56
CA THR A 85 -5.48 2.73 12.43
C THR A 85 -5.97 2.75 13.88
N ASP A 86 -5.60 1.72 14.67
CA ASP A 86 -5.98 1.59 16.07
C ASP A 86 -5.60 2.84 16.88
N PRO A 87 -6.47 3.32 17.78
CA PRO A 87 -6.18 4.48 18.63
C PRO A 87 -4.93 4.35 19.50
N ARG A 88 -4.51 3.11 19.80
CA ARG A 88 -3.25 2.84 20.56
C ARG A 88 -2.01 3.20 19.76
N ARG A 89 -2.10 3.23 18.42
CA ARG A 89 -1.04 3.80 17.60
C ARG A 89 -1.15 5.33 17.59
N LYS A 90 -0.32 6.00 18.35
CA LYS A 90 -0.26 7.48 18.39
C LYS A 90 0.60 8.04 17.25
N ASP A 91 1.61 7.28 16.83
CA ASP A 91 2.54 7.62 15.76
C ASP A 91 1.92 7.25 14.41
N LYS A 92 1.12 8.14 13.85
CA LYS A 92 0.38 7.92 12.59
C LYS A 92 1.29 8.17 11.39
N PHE A 93 1.61 7.11 10.64
CA PHE A 93 2.52 7.22 9.48
C PHE A 93 2.02 8.17 8.40
N TYR A 94 0.71 8.28 8.20
CA TYR A 94 0.16 9.19 7.18
C TYR A 94 0.56 10.66 7.41
N MET A 95 0.94 11.04 8.62
CA MET A 95 1.45 12.40 8.91
C MET A 95 2.79 12.68 8.22
N GLN A 96 3.54 11.65 7.83
CA GLN A 96 4.80 11.75 7.09
C GLN A 96 4.63 11.55 5.58
N LEU A 97 3.42 11.26 5.13
CA LEU A 97 3.16 10.96 3.72
C LEU A 97 3.50 12.12 2.79
N ASN A 98 3.18 13.35 3.20
CA ASN A 98 3.51 14.54 2.41
C ASN A 98 5.02 14.66 2.17
N ASP A 99 5.83 14.51 3.21
CA ASP A 99 7.28 14.60 3.11
C ASP A 99 7.85 13.49 2.22
N LEU A 100 7.32 12.28 2.34
CA LEU A 100 7.70 11.15 1.48
C LEU A 100 7.40 11.43 0.01
N ILE A 101 6.20 11.93 -0.28
CA ILE A 101 5.78 12.25 -1.65
C ILE A 101 6.68 13.34 -2.26
N VAL A 102 6.96 14.40 -1.50
CA VAL A 102 7.84 15.49 -1.95
C VAL A 102 9.24 14.95 -2.25
N LEU A 103 9.81 14.15 -1.35
CA LEU A 103 11.13 13.57 -1.53
C LEU A 103 11.20 12.68 -2.77
N LEU A 104 10.22 11.80 -2.96
CA LEU A 104 10.20 10.89 -4.12
C LEU A 104 10.02 11.68 -5.43
N LYS A 105 9.20 12.72 -5.46
CA LYS A 105 9.08 13.61 -6.63
C LYS A 105 10.41 14.31 -6.95
N GLN A 106 11.14 14.76 -5.95
CA GLN A 106 12.47 15.37 -6.13
C GLN A 106 13.47 14.37 -6.72
N LYS A 107 13.32 13.08 -6.42
CA LYS A 107 14.12 12.00 -7.01
C LYS A 107 13.67 11.59 -8.42
N GLY A 108 12.63 12.20 -8.96
CA GLY A 108 12.14 11.97 -10.31
C GLY A 108 10.97 11.00 -10.43
N TYR A 109 10.41 10.52 -9.32
CA TYR A 109 9.24 9.66 -9.35
C TYR A 109 7.96 10.44 -9.67
N THR A 110 7.04 9.78 -10.38
CA THR A 110 5.67 10.22 -10.56
C THR A 110 4.72 9.24 -9.90
N PHE A 111 3.62 9.75 -9.36
CA PHE A 111 2.60 8.94 -8.72
C PHE A 111 1.48 8.69 -9.73
N LYS A 112 1.07 7.44 -9.85
CA LYS A 112 0.01 7.01 -10.77
C LYS A 112 -1.12 6.35 -10.01
N ARG A 113 -2.33 6.48 -10.54
CA ARG A 113 -3.44 5.67 -10.08
C ARG A 113 -3.20 4.21 -10.49
N ILE A 114 -3.79 3.28 -9.76
CA ILE A 114 -3.63 1.85 -10.03
C ILE A 114 -4.04 1.48 -11.46
N ASP A 115 -5.12 2.06 -11.96
CA ASP A 115 -5.61 1.80 -13.30
C ASP A 115 -4.72 2.38 -14.41
N GLU A 116 -3.88 3.34 -14.10
CA GLU A 116 -2.87 3.88 -15.01
C GLU A 116 -1.56 3.09 -14.92
N LEU A 117 -1.22 2.60 -13.73
CA LEU A 117 -0.01 1.82 -13.50
C LEU A 117 -0.11 0.41 -14.10
N LEU A 118 -1.27 -0.22 -14.00
CA LEU A 118 -1.50 -1.63 -14.37
C LEU A 118 -2.20 -1.80 -15.72
N ARG A 119 -2.00 -0.90 -16.62
CA ARG A 119 -2.56 -1.01 -17.98
C ARG A 119 -2.09 -2.26 -18.72
#